data_0aa3215e4ddfefadafacfd089399afff
#
_entry.id   0aa3215e4ddfefadafacfd089399afff
#
_cell.length_a   1.000
_cell.length_b   1.000
_cell.length_c   1.000
_cell.angle_alpha   90.00
_cell.angle_beta   90.00
_cell.angle_gamma   90.00
#
_symmetry.space_group_name_H-M   'P 1'
#
loop_
_entity.id
_entity.type
_entity.pdbx_description
1 polymer ?
#
loop_
_entity_poly.entity_id
_entity_poly.type
_entity_poly.pdbx_seq_one_letter_code
_entity_poly.pdbx_strand_id
1 'polypeptide(L)'
;YGTAPEIIRHYIEIRGVGVIDVQQLFGMGAVQFDTEIDLVIQLEQWEDGKFYDRLGLGEEKYAMLDVSLPIVTIPVRPGRNLAGIVEIATMKNRQMKYGYNAARDFVTQFDSKVDAMLKKKSTTGEAENRLNTLA
;
A
#
# COMPACT_ATOMS: atom_id res chain seq x y z
N TYR A 1 19.85 -1.49 -7.76
CA TYR A 1 19.50 -2.20 -9.00
C TYR A 1 19.42 -3.70 -8.75
N GLY A 2 18.43 -4.36 -9.37
CA GLY A 2 18.29 -5.81 -9.41
C GLY A 2 18.57 -6.32 -10.81
N THR A 3 19.23 -7.49 -10.88
CA THR A 3 19.51 -8.16 -12.15
C THR A 3 19.30 -9.67 -11.99
N ALA A 4 18.81 -10.32 -13.04
CA ALA A 4 18.72 -11.78 -13.08
C ALA A 4 20.02 -12.38 -13.65
N PRO A 5 20.43 -13.57 -13.16
CA PRO A 5 21.55 -14.30 -13.77
C PRO A 5 21.29 -14.54 -15.26
N GLU A 6 22.32 -14.43 -16.09
CA GLU A 6 22.20 -14.48 -17.55
C GLU A 6 21.51 -15.74 -18.06
N ILE A 7 21.83 -16.90 -17.46
CA ILE A 7 21.31 -18.22 -17.88
C ILE A 7 19.80 -18.34 -17.71
N ILE A 8 19.20 -17.67 -16.69
CA ILE A 8 17.79 -17.82 -16.35
C ILE A 8 16.97 -16.54 -16.58
N ARG A 9 17.58 -15.50 -17.12
CA ARG A 9 17.00 -14.16 -17.27
C ARG A 9 15.65 -14.13 -17.99
N HIS A 10 15.45 -15.03 -18.93
CA HIS A 10 14.26 -15.08 -19.77
C HIS A 10 13.20 -16.06 -19.26
N TYR A 11 13.50 -16.82 -18.20
CA TYR A 11 12.66 -17.93 -17.75
C TYR A 11 11.97 -17.62 -16.44
N ILE A 12 10.71 -18.02 -16.35
CA ILE A 12 9.92 -17.99 -15.11
C ILE A 12 9.31 -19.37 -14.88
N GLU A 13 9.44 -19.90 -13.66
CA GLU A 13 8.73 -21.10 -13.23
C GLU A 13 7.37 -20.70 -12.65
N ILE A 14 6.30 -21.30 -13.20
CA ILE A 14 4.94 -21.15 -12.68
C ILE A 14 4.46 -22.55 -12.27
N ARG A 15 4.19 -22.72 -10.97
CA ARG A 15 3.70 -24.00 -10.45
C ARG A 15 2.38 -24.38 -11.11
N GLY A 16 2.29 -25.64 -11.61
CA GLY A 16 1.15 -26.15 -12.33
C GLY A 16 1.13 -25.85 -13.83
N VAL A 17 1.99 -24.92 -14.30
CA VAL A 17 2.18 -24.63 -15.73
C VAL A 17 3.54 -25.13 -16.22
N GLY A 18 4.60 -24.89 -15.42
CA GLY A 18 5.97 -25.24 -15.76
C GLY A 18 6.85 -24.01 -15.99
N VAL A 19 8.00 -24.25 -16.62
CA VAL A 19 8.93 -23.17 -17.00
C VAL A 19 8.48 -22.58 -18.33
N ILE A 20 8.33 -21.26 -18.36
CA ILE A 20 8.00 -20.50 -19.57
C ILE A 20 9.15 -19.57 -19.93
N ASP A 21 9.34 -19.34 -21.22
CA ASP A 21 10.22 -18.30 -21.76
C ASP A 21 9.39 -17.03 -21.99
N VAL A 22 9.62 -16.05 -21.13
CA VAL A 22 8.88 -14.77 -21.13
C VAL A 22 9.13 -13.97 -22.41
N GLN A 23 10.35 -14.03 -22.94
CA GLN A 23 10.71 -13.34 -24.17
C GLN A 23 9.98 -13.93 -25.38
N GLN A 24 9.84 -15.24 -25.44
CA GLN A 24 9.12 -15.93 -26.52
C GLN A 24 7.61 -15.65 -26.45
N LEU A 25 7.03 -15.60 -25.24
CA LEU A 25 5.59 -15.38 -25.06
C LEU A 25 5.18 -13.90 -25.22
N PHE A 26 5.99 -12.98 -24.71
CA PHE A 26 5.59 -11.57 -24.58
C PHE A 26 6.47 -10.61 -25.37
N GLY A 27 7.48 -11.12 -26.07
CA GLY A 27 8.42 -10.31 -26.87
C GLY A 27 9.60 -9.75 -26.07
N MET A 28 10.56 -9.18 -26.79
CA MET A 28 11.83 -8.70 -26.23
C MET A 28 11.63 -7.57 -25.18
N GLY A 29 10.58 -6.78 -25.28
CA GLY A 29 10.28 -5.70 -24.32
C GLY A 29 9.82 -6.17 -22.95
N ALA A 30 9.54 -7.47 -22.78
CA ALA A 30 9.11 -8.04 -21.50
C ALA A 30 10.27 -8.38 -20.54
N VAL A 31 11.51 -8.28 -21.00
CA VAL A 31 12.72 -8.60 -20.24
C VAL A 31 13.64 -7.39 -20.17
N GLN A 32 14.06 -7.04 -18.96
CA GLN A 32 15.06 -6.01 -18.71
C GLN A 32 16.33 -6.64 -18.15
N PHE A 33 17.49 -6.08 -18.49
CA PHE A 33 18.78 -6.57 -18.01
C PHE A 33 19.02 -6.22 -16.55
N ASP A 34 18.65 -5.01 -16.16
CA ASP A 34 18.68 -4.49 -14.81
C ASP A 34 17.49 -3.56 -14.60
N THR A 35 17.07 -3.39 -13.33
CA THR A 35 16.03 -2.44 -12.97
C THR A 35 16.29 -1.86 -11.59
N GLU A 36 15.85 -0.64 -11.38
CA GLU A 36 15.84 -0.03 -10.05
C GLU A 36 14.77 -0.71 -9.19
N ILE A 37 15.11 -1.00 -7.93
CA ILE A 37 14.18 -1.55 -6.97
C ILE A 37 13.58 -0.39 -6.20
N ASP A 38 12.29 -0.15 -6.36
CA ASP A 38 11.56 0.97 -5.73
C ASP A 38 10.78 0.54 -4.49
N LEU A 39 10.41 -0.73 -4.38
CA LEU A 39 9.53 -1.26 -3.34
C LEU A 39 9.85 -2.71 -3.06
N VAL A 40 9.87 -3.08 -1.79
CA VAL A 40 9.90 -4.47 -1.34
C VAL A 40 8.47 -4.87 -0.94
N ILE A 41 7.99 -5.99 -1.46
CA ILE A 41 6.72 -6.57 -1.06
C ILE A 41 6.99 -7.88 -0.34
N GLN A 42 6.67 -7.92 0.95
CA GLN A 42 6.75 -9.13 1.75
C GLN A 42 5.37 -9.79 1.77
N LEU A 43 5.34 -11.04 1.32
CA LEU A 43 4.14 -11.86 1.39
C LEU A 43 4.17 -12.68 2.67
N GLU A 44 3.11 -12.63 3.47
CA GLU A 44 2.95 -13.48 4.65
C GLU A 44 1.61 -14.20 4.62
N GLN A 45 1.54 -15.36 5.28
CA GLN A 45 0.29 -16.07 5.41
C GLN A 45 -0.66 -15.31 6.33
N TRP A 46 -1.96 -15.25 5.96
CA TRP A 46 -2.98 -14.65 6.82
C TRP A 46 -3.08 -15.39 8.16
N GLU A 47 -3.07 -14.66 9.25
CA GLU A 47 -3.26 -15.18 10.61
C GLU A 47 -4.50 -14.53 11.23
N ASP A 48 -5.44 -15.36 11.69
CA ASP A 48 -6.63 -14.86 12.38
C ASP A 48 -6.24 -14.25 13.73
N GLY A 49 -6.78 -13.05 14.00
CA GLY A 49 -6.49 -12.31 15.23
C GLY A 49 -5.23 -11.44 15.18
N LYS A 50 -4.41 -11.54 14.14
CA LYS A 50 -3.29 -10.62 13.93
C LYS A 50 -3.81 -9.27 13.46
N PHE A 51 -3.27 -8.19 14.03
CA PHE A 51 -3.57 -6.84 13.58
C PHE A 51 -2.82 -6.54 12.28
N TYR A 52 -3.56 -6.14 11.26
CA TYR A 52 -3.01 -5.64 9.99
C TYR A 52 -3.30 -4.15 9.87
N ASP A 53 -2.28 -3.36 9.54
CA ASP A 53 -2.44 -1.92 9.34
C ASP A 53 -3.44 -1.65 8.19
N ARG A 54 -4.54 -0.94 8.53
CA ARG A 54 -5.60 -0.61 7.57
C ARG A 54 -5.39 0.74 6.89
N LEU A 55 -4.68 1.64 7.54
CA LEU A 55 -4.46 2.99 7.04
C LEU A 55 -3.17 3.09 6.24
N GLY A 56 -2.18 2.25 6.54
CA GLY A 56 -0.89 2.29 5.87
C GLY A 56 -0.14 3.60 6.13
N LEU A 57 -0.24 4.11 7.36
CA LEU A 57 0.46 5.32 7.81
C LEU A 57 1.92 5.04 8.17
N GLY A 58 2.23 3.78 8.53
CA GLY A 58 3.58 3.34 8.84
C GLY A 58 4.46 3.34 7.57
N GLU A 59 5.60 3.99 7.66
CA GLU A 59 6.64 3.94 6.63
C GLU A 59 7.70 2.93 7.07
N GLU A 60 7.40 1.64 6.90
CA GLU A 60 8.35 0.59 7.17
C GLU A 60 9.44 0.55 6.09
N LYS A 61 10.67 0.22 6.51
CA LYS A 61 11.82 0.15 5.61
C LYS A 61 12.53 -1.18 5.73
N TYR A 62 13.00 -1.67 4.62
CA TYR A 62 13.80 -2.87 4.49
C TYR A 62 15.22 -2.49 4.07
N ALA A 63 16.22 -2.97 4.82
CA ALA A 63 17.63 -2.76 4.48
C ALA A 63 18.10 -3.89 3.54
N MET A 64 18.51 -3.51 2.33
CA MET A 64 19.07 -4.43 1.34
C MET A 64 20.44 -3.91 0.91
N LEU A 65 21.51 -4.61 1.22
CA LEU A 65 22.89 -4.23 0.85
C LEU A 65 23.17 -2.73 1.14
N ASP A 66 22.96 -2.31 2.38
CA ASP A 66 23.16 -0.92 2.86
C ASP A 66 22.23 0.14 2.23
N VAL A 67 21.26 -0.27 1.42
CA VAL A 67 20.22 0.60 0.86
C VAL A 67 18.91 0.38 1.61
N SER A 68 18.29 1.46 2.06
CA SER A 68 16.99 1.44 2.75
C SER A 68 15.86 1.63 1.75
N LEU A 69 15.02 0.61 1.57
CA LEU A 69 13.89 0.60 0.64
C LEU A 69 12.57 0.56 1.39
N PRO A 70 11.51 1.19 0.86
CA PRO A 70 10.17 1.01 1.42
C PRO A 70 9.74 -0.46 1.32
N ILE A 71 9.07 -0.97 2.36
CA ILE A 71 8.51 -2.32 2.39
C ILE A 71 7.02 -2.26 2.69
N VAL A 72 6.27 -3.15 2.06
CA VAL A 72 4.85 -3.38 2.33
C VAL A 72 4.63 -4.87 2.58
N THR A 73 4.06 -5.20 3.73
CA THR A 73 3.69 -6.58 4.06
C THR A 73 2.25 -6.84 3.64
N ILE A 74 2.05 -7.82 2.75
CA ILE A 74 0.74 -8.19 2.21
C ILE A 74 0.37 -9.57 2.73
N PRO A 75 -0.71 -9.69 3.55
CA PRO A 75 -1.21 -10.98 3.97
C PRO A 75 -1.92 -11.70 2.82
N VAL A 76 -1.55 -12.96 2.62
CA VAL A 76 -2.06 -13.84 1.56
C VAL A 76 -3.02 -14.87 2.14
N ARG A 77 -4.20 -15.01 1.52
CA ARG A 77 -5.17 -16.07 1.82
C ARG A 77 -5.90 -16.49 0.55
N PRO A 78 -6.47 -17.71 0.49
CA PRO A 78 -7.27 -18.16 -0.65
C PRO A 78 -8.41 -17.17 -0.98
N GLY A 79 -8.67 -16.96 -2.27
CA GLY A 79 -9.74 -16.09 -2.76
C GLY A 79 -9.37 -14.60 -2.82
N ARG A 80 -8.18 -14.20 -2.37
CA ARG A 80 -7.72 -12.83 -2.47
C ARG A 80 -6.98 -12.57 -3.79
N ASN A 81 -7.35 -11.52 -4.51
CA ASN A 81 -6.65 -11.15 -5.75
C ASN A 81 -5.31 -10.49 -5.43
N LEU A 82 -4.26 -11.32 -5.29
CA LEU A 82 -2.92 -10.84 -4.94
C LEU A 82 -2.34 -9.92 -6.02
N ALA A 83 -2.56 -10.22 -7.30
CA ALA A 83 -2.04 -9.41 -8.41
C ALA A 83 -2.55 -7.97 -8.34
N GLY A 84 -3.87 -7.79 -8.17
CA GLY A 84 -4.46 -6.45 -8.03
C GLY A 84 -3.98 -5.72 -6.78
N ILE A 85 -3.74 -6.43 -5.67
CA ILE A 85 -3.21 -5.80 -4.45
C ILE A 85 -1.77 -5.33 -4.66
N VAL A 86 -0.93 -6.13 -5.30
CA VAL A 86 0.45 -5.75 -5.64
C VAL A 86 0.47 -4.54 -6.57
N GLU A 87 -0.39 -4.50 -7.57
CA GLU A 87 -0.53 -3.36 -8.49
C GLU A 87 -0.87 -2.08 -7.72
N ILE A 88 -1.89 -2.11 -6.85
CA ILE A 88 -2.27 -0.95 -6.03
C ILE A 88 -1.15 -0.54 -5.06
N ALA A 89 -0.44 -1.50 -4.46
CA ALA A 89 0.69 -1.19 -3.58
C ALA A 89 1.80 -0.45 -4.32
N THR A 90 2.13 -0.85 -5.54
CA THR A 90 3.12 -0.16 -6.38
C THR A 90 2.65 1.24 -6.81
N MET A 91 1.38 1.39 -7.18
CA MET A 91 0.80 2.70 -7.51
C MET A 91 0.81 3.65 -6.32
N LYS A 92 0.44 3.16 -5.12
CA LYS A 92 0.52 3.93 -3.86
C LYS A 92 1.96 4.38 -3.58
N ASN A 93 2.93 3.47 -3.65
CA ASN A 93 4.34 3.78 -3.46
C ASN A 93 4.82 4.88 -4.41
N ARG A 94 4.44 4.80 -5.66
CA ARG A 94 4.75 5.82 -6.68
C ARG A 94 4.14 7.18 -6.32
N GLN A 95 2.87 7.23 -5.88
CA GLN A 95 2.25 8.49 -5.42
C GLN A 95 2.99 9.08 -4.22
N MET A 96 3.37 8.26 -3.24
CA MET A 96 4.14 8.70 -2.08
C MET A 96 5.52 9.27 -2.48
N LYS A 97 6.18 8.67 -3.46
CA LYS A 97 7.44 9.16 -4.02
C LYS A 97 7.29 10.56 -4.63
N TYR A 98 6.11 10.92 -5.15
CA TYR A 98 5.76 12.26 -5.65
C TYR A 98 5.14 13.19 -4.58
N GLY A 99 5.17 12.81 -3.30
CA GLY A 99 4.73 13.65 -2.20
C GLY A 99 3.25 13.55 -1.84
N TYR A 100 2.46 12.69 -2.50
CA TYR A 100 1.06 12.48 -2.16
C TYR A 100 0.89 11.26 -1.26
N ASN A 101 0.24 11.45 -0.11
CA ASN A 101 -0.08 10.38 0.82
C ASN A 101 -1.58 10.39 1.17
N ALA A 102 -2.35 9.56 0.49
CA ALA A 102 -3.80 9.45 0.65
C ALA A 102 -4.23 9.14 2.09
N ALA A 103 -3.46 8.37 2.84
CA ALA A 103 -3.78 8.03 4.21
C ALA A 103 -3.66 9.26 5.15
N ARG A 104 -2.64 10.09 4.96
CA ARG A 104 -2.48 11.36 5.71
C ARG A 104 -3.59 12.34 5.37
N ASP A 105 -3.91 12.49 4.09
CA ASP A 105 -5.00 13.37 3.64
C ASP A 105 -6.34 12.91 4.20
N PHE A 106 -6.60 11.61 4.20
CA PHE A 106 -7.82 11.05 4.77
C PHE A 106 -7.95 11.36 6.26
N VAL A 107 -6.90 11.14 7.06
CA VAL A 107 -6.91 11.44 8.50
C VAL A 107 -7.12 12.93 8.75
N THR A 108 -6.40 13.79 8.03
CA THR A 108 -6.53 15.26 8.17
C THR A 108 -7.95 15.74 7.84
N GLN A 109 -8.56 15.22 6.77
CA GLN A 109 -9.93 15.57 6.41
C GLN A 109 -10.95 15.03 7.41
N PHE A 110 -10.72 13.81 7.93
CA PHE A 110 -11.59 13.21 8.94
C PHE A 110 -11.57 14.02 10.23
N ASP A 111 -10.39 14.35 10.77
CA ASP A 111 -10.24 15.14 11.98
C ASP A 111 -10.88 16.53 11.85
N SER A 112 -10.67 17.20 10.71
CA SER A 112 -11.27 18.51 10.48
C SER A 112 -12.82 18.48 10.44
N LYS A 113 -13.40 17.41 9.89
CA LYS A 113 -14.85 17.21 9.87
C LYS A 113 -15.41 16.88 11.25
N VAL A 114 -14.71 16.07 12.04
CA VAL A 114 -15.09 15.75 13.42
C VAL A 114 -15.07 17.01 14.28
N ASP A 115 -14.01 17.82 14.19
CA ASP A 115 -13.92 19.10 14.90
C ASP A 115 -15.03 20.08 14.52
N ALA A 116 -15.38 20.17 13.25
CA ALA A 116 -16.49 21.00 12.78
C ALA A 116 -17.85 20.53 13.31
N MET A 117 -18.06 19.21 13.42
CA MET A 117 -19.29 18.63 14.00
C MET A 117 -19.38 18.88 15.50
N LEU A 118 -18.28 18.76 16.23
CA LEU A 118 -18.22 19.03 17.68
C LEU A 118 -18.49 20.49 17.98
N LYS A 119 -17.92 21.41 17.23
CA LYS A 119 -18.19 22.85 17.34
C LYS A 119 -19.66 23.20 17.07
N LYS A 120 -20.29 22.57 16.07
CA LYS A 120 -21.74 22.74 15.82
C LYS A 120 -22.60 22.29 16.99
N LYS A 121 -22.28 21.13 17.58
CA LYS A 121 -23.03 20.61 18.74
C LYS A 121 -22.91 21.52 19.97
N SER A 122 -21.72 22.06 20.25
CA SER A 122 -21.54 22.98 21.39
C SER A 122 -22.34 24.27 21.19
N THR A 123 -22.35 24.83 20.00
CA THR A 123 -23.11 26.07 19.69
C THR A 123 -24.63 25.84 19.78
N THR A 124 -25.14 24.66 19.38
CA THR A 124 -26.56 24.35 19.48
C THR A 124 -26.99 24.09 20.95
N GLY A 125 -26.16 23.43 21.75
CA GLY A 125 -26.44 23.21 23.18
C GLY A 125 -26.41 24.51 24.00
N GLU A 126 -25.54 25.46 23.66
CA GLU A 126 -25.53 26.79 24.30
C GLU A 126 -26.75 27.64 23.92
N ALA A 127 -27.25 27.55 22.70
CA ALA A 127 -28.47 28.23 22.26
C ALA A 127 -29.72 27.67 22.94
N GLU A 128 -29.87 26.33 23.08
CA GLU A 128 -30.95 25.71 23.83
C GLU A 128 -30.94 26.06 25.32
N ASN A 129 -29.75 26.10 25.93
CA ASN A 129 -29.62 26.46 27.35
C ASN A 129 -29.97 27.93 27.61
N ARG A 130 -29.68 28.86 26.69
CA ARG A 130 -30.09 30.27 26.76
C ARG A 130 -31.59 30.47 26.63
N LEU A 131 -32.26 29.68 25.76
CA LEU A 131 -33.71 29.74 25.60
C LEU A 131 -34.44 29.20 26.85
N ASN A 132 -33.93 28.15 27.50
CA ASN A 132 -34.50 27.62 28.75
C ASN A 132 -34.26 28.50 29.98
N THR A 133 -33.31 29.45 29.95
CA THR A 133 -33.05 30.38 31.04
C THR A 133 -33.90 31.64 30.94
N LEU A 134 -34.52 31.89 29.79
CA LEU A 134 -35.40 33.07 29.53
C LEU A 134 -36.90 32.73 29.65
N ALA A 135 -37.23 31.48 29.91
CA ALA A 135 -38.61 31.02 30.18
C ALA A 135 -38.79 30.80 31.68
#